data_7eba615d76b1376c4836ae8c11bc2535
#
_entry.id   7eba615d76b1376c4836ae8c11bc2535
#
_cell.length_a   1.000
_cell.length_b   1.000
_cell.length_c   1.000
_cell.angle_alpha   90.00
_cell.angle_beta   90.00
_cell.angle_gamma   90.00
#
_symmetry.space_group_name_H-M   'P 1'
#
loop_
_entity.id
_entity.type
_entity.pdbx_description
1 polymer ?
#
loop_
_entity_poly.entity_id
_entity_poly.type
_entity_poly.pdbx_seq_one_letter_code
_entity_poly.pdbx_strand_id
1 'polypeptide(L)'
;MDFEAAKVLCRSFAGCTEDIKWGADIVFSVGEKMFAVTGSTTPAEGMSFKVEDDRFLELTDRPGIIPAPYLARAKWVYVTAEAQLSDDEAAELLRRSYELVLAKLTKKLQREIAAGVA
;
A
#
# COMPACT_ATOMS: atom_id res chain seq x y z
N MET A 1 -5.16 -8.64 9.83
CA MET A 1 -4.61 -8.52 8.46
C MET A 1 -3.54 -9.57 8.25
N ASP A 2 -3.62 -10.30 7.17
CA ASP A 2 -2.59 -11.27 6.76
C ASP A 2 -1.62 -10.58 5.80
N PHE A 3 -0.40 -10.33 6.24
CA PHE A 3 0.58 -9.60 5.43
C PHE A 3 1.03 -10.39 4.19
N GLU A 4 1.07 -11.72 4.27
CA GLU A 4 1.45 -12.53 3.11
C GLU A 4 0.36 -12.51 2.04
N ALA A 5 -0.91 -12.58 2.44
CA ALA A 5 -2.04 -12.41 1.53
C ALA A 5 -2.05 -11.00 0.93
N ALA A 6 -1.70 -10.00 1.72
CA ALA A 6 -1.61 -8.61 1.25
C ALA A 6 -0.54 -8.44 0.16
N LYS A 7 0.61 -9.09 0.33
CA LYS A 7 1.67 -9.08 -0.69
C LYS A 7 1.18 -9.69 -2.01
N VAL A 8 0.50 -10.84 -1.93
CA VAL A 8 -0.06 -11.51 -3.10
C VAL A 8 -1.04 -10.58 -3.82
N LEU A 9 -1.91 -9.93 -3.06
CA LEU A 9 -2.88 -8.98 -3.63
C LEU A 9 -2.17 -7.83 -4.33
N CYS A 10 -1.18 -7.20 -3.70
CA CYS A 10 -0.45 -6.10 -4.32
C CYS A 10 0.20 -6.52 -5.64
N ARG A 11 0.78 -7.71 -5.69
CA ARG A 11 1.40 -8.24 -6.92
C ARG A 11 0.39 -8.42 -8.05
N SER A 12 -0.89 -8.60 -7.72
CA SER A 12 -1.93 -8.84 -8.72
C SER A 12 -2.45 -7.58 -9.39
N PHE A 13 -2.15 -6.39 -8.85
CA PHE A 13 -2.63 -5.14 -9.44
C PHE A 13 -1.92 -4.84 -10.75
N ALA A 14 -2.66 -4.33 -11.73
CA ALA A 14 -2.13 -4.03 -13.05
C ALA A 14 -0.96 -3.04 -12.98
N GLY A 15 0.14 -3.37 -13.65
CA GLY A 15 1.33 -2.52 -13.71
C GLY A 15 2.16 -2.48 -12.43
N CYS A 16 1.84 -3.32 -11.44
CA CYS A 16 2.59 -3.37 -10.18
C CYS A 16 4.01 -3.86 -10.40
N THR A 17 4.96 -3.16 -9.81
CA THR A 17 6.35 -3.61 -9.70
C THR A 17 6.68 -3.81 -8.22
N GLU A 18 7.61 -4.72 -7.96
CA GLU A 18 8.05 -5.05 -6.62
C GLU A 18 9.57 -4.94 -6.56
N ASP A 19 10.07 -4.12 -5.64
CA ASP A 19 11.50 -3.91 -5.45
C ASP A 19 11.86 -4.03 -3.98
N ILE A 20 13.12 -4.36 -3.70
CA ILE A 20 13.66 -4.28 -2.35
C ILE A 20 14.47 -3.01 -2.26
N LYS A 21 14.11 -2.12 -1.34
CA LYS A 21 14.74 -0.82 -1.14
C LYS A 21 15.17 -0.66 0.31
N TRP A 22 16.06 0.29 0.55
CA TRP A 22 16.53 0.64 1.89
C TRP A 22 17.04 -0.57 2.68
N GLY A 23 17.61 -1.55 1.97
CA GLY A 23 18.22 -2.74 2.55
C GLY A 23 17.28 -3.92 2.76
N ALA A 24 16.06 -3.70 3.19
CA ALA A 24 15.18 -4.80 3.58
C ALA A 24 13.69 -4.54 3.35
N ASP A 25 13.30 -3.42 2.76
CA ASP A 25 11.89 -3.11 2.55
C ASP A 25 11.43 -3.55 1.17
N ILE A 26 10.29 -4.26 1.13
CA ILE A 26 9.62 -4.62 -0.11
C ILE A 26 8.69 -3.46 -0.47
N VAL A 27 8.89 -2.89 -1.65
CA VAL A 27 8.14 -1.72 -2.11
C VAL A 27 7.33 -2.11 -3.34
N PHE A 28 6.03 -1.91 -3.26
CA PHE A 28 5.11 -2.11 -4.38
C PHE A 28 4.80 -0.75 -5.00
N SER A 29 4.98 -0.66 -6.31
CA SER A 29 4.82 0.60 -7.05
C SER A 29 3.98 0.41 -8.30
N VAL A 30 3.40 1.49 -8.78
CA VAL A 30 2.75 1.58 -10.08
C VAL A 30 3.21 2.87 -10.77
N GLY A 31 3.67 2.77 -12.01
CA GLY A 31 4.21 3.94 -12.72
C GLY A 31 5.37 4.58 -11.96
N GLU A 32 6.21 3.78 -11.32
CA GLU A 32 7.37 4.20 -10.52
C GLU A 32 7.00 4.93 -9.22
N LYS A 33 5.71 4.96 -8.86
CA LYS A 33 5.25 5.56 -7.62
C LYS A 33 4.79 4.48 -6.66
N MET A 34 5.34 4.47 -5.45
CA MET A 34 5.00 3.43 -4.47
C MET A 34 3.58 3.61 -3.95
N PHE A 35 2.91 2.49 -3.68
CA PHE A 35 1.59 2.49 -3.05
C PHE A 35 1.50 1.59 -1.82
N ALA A 36 2.49 0.73 -1.59
CA ALA A 36 2.56 -0.10 -0.37
C ALA A 36 4.01 -0.47 -0.08
N VAL A 37 4.34 -0.54 1.20
CA VAL A 37 5.68 -0.91 1.67
C VAL A 37 5.54 -1.86 2.85
N THR A 38 6.30 -2.96 2.83
CA THR A 38 6.35 -3.88 3.97
C THR A 38 7.79 -4.38 4.14
N GLY A 39 8.11 -4.93 5.32
CA GLY A 39 9.44 -5.51 5.53
C GLY A 39 9.58 -6.86 4.84
N SER A 40 10.83 -7.25 4.56
CA SER A 40 11.13 -8.53 3.94
C SER A 40 11.23 -9.68 4.94
N THR A 41 11.11 -9.41 6.24
CA THR A 41 11.10 -10.45 7.27
C THR A 41 9.84 -11.31 7.16
N THR A 42 9.93 -12.56 7.62
CA THR A 42 8.80 -13.48 7.66
C THR A 42 8.67 -14.04 9.08
N PRO A 43 7.55 -13.78 9.78
CA PRO A 43 6.42 -12.96 9.35
C PRO A 43 6.75 -11.47 9.29
N ALA A 44 6.09 -10.76 8.40
CA ALA A 44 6.24 -9.31 8.33
C ALA A 44 5.67 -8.65 9.59
N GLU A 45 6.31 -7.56 10.01
CA GLU A 45 5.90 -6.84 11.24
C GLU A 45 4.81 -5.82 10.99
N GLY A 46 4.66 -5.36 9.76
CA GLY A 46 3.66 -4.37 9.42
C GLY A 46 3.69 -4.01 7.95
N MET A 47 2.76 -3.17 7.53
CA MET A 47 2.66 -2.70 6.16
C MET A 47 2.17 -1.25 6.15
N SER A 48 2.81 -0.44 5.31
CA SER A 48 2.41 0.95 5.10
C SER A 48 1.74 1.11 3.75
N PHE A 49 0.72 1.97 3.69
CA PHE A 49 0.05 2.30 2.43
C PHE A 49 -0.68 3.64 2.58
N LYS A 50 -1.03 4.22 1.42
CA LYS A 50 -1.72 5.50 1.36
C LYS A 50 -3.22 5.29 1.56
N VAL A 51 -3.86 6.21 2.28
CA VAL A 51 -5.32 6.21 2.48
C VAL A 51 -5.89 7.57 2.08
N GLU A 52 -7.21 7.63 1.93
CA GLU A 52 -7.90 8.88 1.66
C GLU A 52 -7.83 9.81 2.88
N ASP A 53 -7.84 11.11 2.64
CA ASP A 53 -7.70 12.11 3.70
C ASP A 53 -8.75 11.93 4.81
N ASP A 54 -9.99 11.63 4.43
CA ASP A 54 -11.08 11.44 5.38
C ASP A 54 -11.01 10.11 6.14
N ARG A 55 -10.19 9.16 5.69
CA ARG A 55 -9.99 7.89 6.38
C ARG A 55 -8.78 7.92 7.32
N PHE A 56 -7.87 8.88 7.14
CA PHE A 56 -6.60 8.89 7.87
C PHE A 56 -6.80 8.98 9.38
N LEU A 57 -7.62 9.92 9.84
CA LEU A 57 -7.84 10.11 11.29
C LEU A 57 -8.59 8.91 11.89
N GLU A 58 -9.59 8.40 11.22
CA GLU A 58 -10.35 7.25 11.71
C GLU A 58 -9.46 6.01 11.84
N LEU A 59 -8.64 5.75 10.83
CA LEU A 59 -7.77 4.58 10.84
C LEU A 59 -6.66 4.71 11.88
N THR A 60 -6.03 5.87 11.99
CA THR A 60 -4.94 6.05 12.96
C THR A 60 -5.44 6.15 14.41
N ASP A 61 -6.75 6.25 14.61
CA ASP A 61 -7.35 6.15 15.93
C ASP A 61 -7.54 4.70 16.40
N ARG A 62 -7.43 3.74 15.50
CA ARG A 62 -7.55 2.31 15.82
C ARG A 62 -6.25 1.80 16.45
N PRO A 63 -6.32 0.96 17.49
CA PRO A 63 -5.10 0.35 18.07
C PRO A 63 -4.31 -0.40 17.02
N GLY A 64 -2.99 -0.18 17.00
CA GLY A 64 -2.10 -0.88 16.08
C GLY A 64 -1.98 -0.25 14.69
N ILE A 65 -2.70 0.83 14.41
CA ILE A 65 -2.56 1.58 13.15
C ILE A 65 -2.08 2.99 13.52
N ILE A 66 -0.93 3.36 12.99
CA ILE A 66 -0.30 4.65 13.30
C ILE A 66 -0.01 5.42 12.01
N PRO A 67 0.19 6.75 12.11
CA PRO A 67 0.71 7.50 10.96
C PRO A 67 2.05 6.90 10.52
N ALA A 68 2.24 6.69 9.23
CA ALA A 68 3.49 6.09 8.74
C ALA A 68 4.64 7.06 8.95
N PRO A 69 5.78 6.61 9.51
CA PRO A 69 6.95 7.48 9.68
C PRO A 69 7.37 8.10 8.33
N TYR A 70 7.64 9.40 8.34
CA TYR A 70 8.05 10.20 7.17
C TYR A 70 7.00 10.40 6.10
N LEU A 71 5.88 9.64 6.12
CA LEU A 71 4.86 9.66 5.07
C LEU A 71 3.48 10.10 5.57
N ALA A 72 3.38 10.53 6.83
CA ALA A 72 2.09 10.91 7.41
C ALA A 72 1.44 12.10 6.70
N ARG A 73 2.24 13.06 6.20
CA ARG A 73 1.72 14.20 5.44
C ARG A 73 1.02 13.79 4.15
N ALA A 74 1.49 12.72 3.54
CA ALA A 74 0.89 12.17 2.32
C ALA A 74 -0.27 11.22 2.63
N LYS A 75 -0.71 11.17 3.90
CA LYS A 75 -1.81 10.31 4.37
C LYS A 75 -1.50 8.83 4.23
N TRP A 76 -0.29 8.46 4.60
CA TRP A 76 0.10 7.07 4.71
C TRP A 76 -0.06 6.61 6.16
N VAL A 77 -0.54 5.38 6.32
CA VAL A 77 -0.66 4.72 7.62
C VAL A 77 0.29 3.53 7.69
N TYR A 78 0.66 3.14 8.90
CA TYR A 78 1.42 1.92 9.15
C TYR A 78 0.54 0.99 9.99
N VAL A 79 0.22 -0.18 9.43
CA VAL A 79 -0.60 -1.20 10.09
C VAL A 79 0.34 -2.23 10.70
N THR A 80 0.34 -2.34 12.02
CA THR A 80 1.18 -3.31 12.74
C THR A 80 0.50 -4.67 12.84
N ALA A 81 1.25 -5.67 13.27
CA ALA A 81 0.72 -7.03 13.45
C ALA A 81 -0.37 -7.09 14.52
N GLU A 82 -0.39 -6.15 15.47
CA GLU A 82 -1.39 -6.10 16.54
C GLU A 82 -2.70 -5.44 16.11
N ALA A 83 -2.73 -4.80 14.94
CA ALA A 83 -3.94 -4.12 14.48
C ALA A 83 -5.06 -5.11 14.19
N GLN A 84 -6.26 -4.77 14.63
CA GLN A 84 -7.47 -5.56 14.32
C GLN A 84 -8.09 -5.04 13.03
N LEU A 85 -7.53 -5.49 11.92
CA LEU A 85 -7.98 -5.12 10.59
C LEU A 85 -8.30 -6.41 9.84
N SER A 86 -9.55 -6.56 9.40
CA SER A 86 -9.95 -7.77 8.68
C SER A 86 -9.25 -7.83 7.32
N ASP A 87 -9.10 -9.04 6.78
CA ASP A 87 -8.50 -9.22 5.46
C ASP A 87 -9.31 -8.51 4.37
N ASP A 88 -10.65 -8.52 4.48
CA ASP A 88 -11.51 -7.84 3.52
C ASP A 88 -11.31 -6.33 3.55
N GLU A 89 -11.26 -5.73 4.72
CA GLU A 89 -11.01 -4.29 4.84
C GLU A 89 -9.60 -3.94 4.39
N ALA A 90 -8.62 -4.77 4.73
CA ALA A 90 -7.24 -4.58 4.28
C ALA A 90 -7.16 -4.61 2.75
N ALA A 91 -7.85 -5.54 2.11
CA ALA A 91 -7.88 -5.64 0.65
C ALA A 91 -8.49 -4.39 0.01
N GLU A 92 -9.58 -3.88 0.57
CA GLU A 92 -10.18 -2.63 0.09
C GLU A 92 -9.24 -1.45 0.23
N LEU A 93 -8.56 -1.33 1.38
CA LEU A 93 -7.63 -0.23 1.64
C LEU A 93 -6.41 -0.29 0.71
N LEU A 94 -5.87 -1.47 0.47
CA LEU A 94 -4.74 -1.64 -0.44
C LEU A 94 -5.12 -1.32 -1.88
N ARG A 95 -6.29 -1.79 -2.33
CA ARG A 95 -6.80 -1.44 -3.66
C ARG A 95 -6.99 0.06 -3.79
N ARG A 96 -7.53 0.71 -2.75
CA ARG A 96 -7.73 2.14 -2.78
C ARG A 96 -6.41 2.90 -2.79
N SER A 97 -5.41 2.42 -2.06
CA SER A 97 -4.05 2.99 -2.11
C SER A 97 -3.51 2.96 -3.54
N TYR A 98 -3.61 1.80 -4.20
CA TYR A 98 -3.21 1.63 -5.58
C TYR A 98 -3.95 2.63 -6.49
N GLU A 99 -5.27 2.74 -6.34
CA GLU A 99 -6.10 3.64 -7.16
C GLU A 99 -5.73 5.11 -6.95
N LEU A 100 -5.47 5.50 -5.70
CA LEU A 100 -5.08 6.88 -5.37
C LEU A 100 -3.76 7.26 -6.05
N VAL A 101 -2.81 6.35 -6.05
CA VAL A 101 -1.51 6.58 -6.70
C VAL A 101 -1.66 6.55 -8.22
N LEU A 102 -2.40 5.58 -8.75
CA LEU A 102 -2.66 5.45 -10.19
C LEU A 102 -3.29 6.73 -10.76
N ALA A 103 -4.24 7.32 -10.04
CA ALA A 103 -4.95 8.51 -10.48
C ALA A 103 -4.03 9.73 -10.63
N LYS A 104 -2.85 9.71 -10.00
CA LYS A 104 -1.87 10.81 -10.11
C LYS A 104 -0.92 10.65 -11.29
N LEU A 105 -0.95 9.52 -11.97
CA LEU A 105 -0.14 9.30 -13.17
C LEU A 105 -0.75 10.02 -14.37
N THR A 106 0.04 10.19 -15.43
CA THR A 106 -0.49 10.80 -16.66
C THR A 106 -1.60 9.92 -17.25
N LYS A 107 -2.51 10.52 -17.98
CA LYS A 107 -3.59 9.77 -18.63
C LYS A 107 -3.06 8.74 -19.62
N LYS A 108 -1.97 9.08 -20.32
CA LYS A 108 -1.31 8.15 -21.22
C LYS A 108 -0.83 6.91 -20.48
N LEU A 109 -0.13 7.11 -19.36
CA LEU A 109 0.39 5.99 -18.57
C LEU A 109 -0.72 5.15 -17.96
N GLN A 110 -1.79 5.79 -17.47
CA GLN A 110 -2.96 5.07 -16.96
C GLN A 110 -3.56 4.16 -18.04
N ARG A 111 -3.68 4.65 -19.27
CA ARG A 111 -4.21 3.85 -20.37
C ARG A 111 -3.28 2.70 -20.72
N GLU A 112 -1.96 2.91 -20.71
CA GLU A 112 -0.98 1.86 -21.01
C GLU A 112 -1.05 0.77 -19.93
N ILE A 113 -1.17 1.13 -18.67
CA ILE A 113 -1.31 0.17 -17.57
C ILE A 113 -2.60 -0.65 -17.75
N ALA A 114 -3.72 0.01 -18.04
CA ALA A 114 -5.00 -0.66 -18.23
C ALA A 114 -4.96 -1.61 -19.44
N ALA A 115 -4.17 -1.28 -20.45
CA ALA A 115 -4.01 -2.12 -21.64
C ALA A 115 -2.97 -3.24 -21.47
N GLY A 116 -2.25 -3.26 -20.34
CA GLY A 116 -1.24 -4.28 -20.08
C GLY A 116 0.08 -4.06 -20.79
N VAL A 117 0.39 -2.84 -21.25
CA VAL A 117 1.63 -2.55 -21.98
C VAL A 117 2.64 -1.73 -21.17
N ALA A 118 2.33 -1.45 -19.92
CA ALA A 118 3.25 -0.73 -19.02
C ALA A 118 3.56 -1.56 -17.79
#